data_1788643e68f3c4108821bce58f177f46
#
_entry.id   1788643e68f3c4108821bce58f177f46
#
_cell.length_a   1.000
_cell.length_b   1.000
_cell.length_c   1.000
_cell.angle_alpha   90.00
_cell.angle_beta   90.00
_cell.angle_gamma   90.00
#
_symmetry.space_group_name_H-M   'P 1'
#
loop_
_entity.id
_entity.type
_entity.pdbx_description
1 polymer ?
#
loop_
_entity_poly.entity_id
_entity_poly.type
_entity_poly.pdbx_seq_one_letter_code
_entity_poly.pdbx_strand_id
1 'polypeptide(L)'
;MRVLCALFAIFTAGAAFAQTAGLGEISATSDAEHFDALRLRAGALFDYASPFDYAGVAAQSTHYTQGGWRRDAPAALFVWRKQNRETLAGTIAEAGVVRVNGRTRLIGDATWSLRPSARTGIEILAAADLVETQRALERATAHSLLGVSVERQLTPRLTAVGLAGYQRFTDGNERVHLRGRLIWMLIPEQGLSAQLRLRQYESGQLDVGGAYFNPERYREWQAGLAMRKRSGRWVWSGALAAGREQIDSEDGQATLLAEVRAEGTLGRDTHLVLHASYNRSAGFAAADGYWYRTVGIMVIVPF
;
A
#
# COMPACT_ATOMS: atom_id res chain seq x y z
N MET A 1 23.23 11.00 16.11
CA MET A 1 23.90 10.63 14.86
C MET A 1 24.85 9.43 15.06
N ARG A 2 24.39 8.32 15.70
CA ARG A 2 25.21 7.10 15.96
C ARG A 2 24.44 5.77 15.80
N VAL A 3 23.30 5.74 15.13
CA VAL A 3 22.45 4.52 14.98
C VAL A 3 22.49 3.93 13.56
N LEU A 4 23.10 4.61 12.59
CA LEU A 4 23.06 4.19 11.18
C LEU A 4 24.15 3.20 10.74
N CYS A 5 25.11 2.84 11.59
CA CYS A 5 26.25 1.98 11.20
C CYS A 5 26.16 0.51 11.62
N ALA A 6 25.12 0.07 12.32
CA ALA A 6 25.06 -1.29 12.88
C ALA A 6 24.33 -2.34 12.04
N LEU A 7 23.75 -1.99 10.90
CA LEU A 7 22.87 -2.89 10.12
C LEU A 7 23.58 -3.59 8.95
N PHE A 8 24.86 -3.40 8.72
CA PHE A 8 25.57 -3.95 7.54
C PHE A 8 26.55 -5.10 7.80
N ALA A 9 26.63 -5.64 9.01
CA ALA A 9 27.71 -6.54 9.40
C ALA A 9 27.32 -8.01 9.67
N ILE A 10 26.20 -8.53 9.12
CA ILE A 10 25.89 -9.96 9.27
C ILE A 10 25.47 -10.51 7.91
N PHE A 11 26.45 -10.92 7.07
CA PHE A 11 26.20 -11.88 5.99
C PHE A 11 27.52 -12.24 5.29
N THR A 12 28.31 -13.15 5.89
CA THR A 12 29.32 -13.91 5.19
C THR A 12 29.24 -15.37 5.67
N ALA A 13 28.42 -16.17 5.02
CA ALA A 13 28.56 -17.61 5.02
C ALA A 13 28.17 -18.12 3.64
N GLY A 14 29.17 -18.48 2.84
CA GLY A 14 28.97 -19.01 1.51
C GLY A 14 28.38 -20.42 1.54
N ALA A 15 27.32 -20.62 0.78
CA ALA A 15 26.91 -21.90 0.23
C ALA A 15 26.36 -21.63 -1.18
N ALA A 16 26.80 -22.44 -2.14
CA ALA A 16 26.36 -22.36 -3.54
C ALA A 16 24.90 -22.83 -3.67
N PHE A 17 23.99 -21.90 -3.50
CA PHE A 17 22.54 -22.10 -3.67
C PHE A 17 21.93 -20.81 -4.23
N ALA A 18 20.65 -20.87 -4.65
CA ALA A 18 19.86 -19.80 -5.19
C ALA A 18 20.34 -18.42 -4.72
N GLN A 19 20.46 -17.49 -5.64
CA GLN A 19 20.99 -16.16 -5.37
C GLN A 19 20.27 -15.56 -4.16
N THR A 20 21.02 -15.10 -3.18
CA THR A 20 20.47 -14.45 -1.99
C THR A 20 20.45 -12.93 -2.18
N ALA A 21 19.55 -12.24 -1.49
CA ALA A 21 19.50 -10.78 -1.51
C ALA A 21 19.13 -10.21 -0.14
N GLY A 22 19.64 -9.02 0.16
CA GLY A 22 19.19 -8.20 1.28
C GLY A 22 18.01 -7.34 0.86
N LEU A 23 17.00 -7.26 1.74
CA LEU A 23 15.85 -6.34 1.63
C LEU A 23 15.99 -5.26 2.69
N GLY A 24 15.87 -4.01 2.31
CA GLY A 24 15.78 -2.86 3.22
C GLY A 24 14.62 -1.96 2.82
N GLU A 25 13.87 -1.46 3.79
CA GLU A 25 12.80 -0.48 3.54
C GLU A 25 12.72 0.52 4.69
N ILE A 26 12.48 1.77 4.34
CA ILE A 26 12.12 2.83 5.25
C ILE A 26 10.92 3.58 4.67
N SER A 27 9.89 3.79 5.47
CA SER A 27 8.77 4.65 5.10
C SER A 27 8.32 5.50 6.28
N ALA A 28 7.87 6.72 5.98
CA ALA A 28 7.34 7.65 6.95
C ALA A 28 5.98 8.16 6.47
N THR A 29 5.02 8.14 7.36
CA THR A 29 3.67 8.69 7.16
C THR A 29 3.40 9.75 8.20
N SER A 30 2.74 10.84 7.82
CA SER A 30 2.32 11.92 8.70
C SER A 30 0.95 12.41 8.26
N ASP A 31 0.11 12.84 9.20
CA ASP A 31 -1.22 13.33 8.92
C ASP A 31 -1.54 14.70 9.58
N ALA A 32 -2.74 15.20 9.30
CA ALA A 32 -3.22 16.49 9.82
C ALA A 32 -3.45 16.51 11.34
N GLU A 33 -3.56 15.36 11.98
CA GLU A 33 -3.71 15.22 13.44
C GLU A 33 -2.35 15.07 14.15
N HIS A 34 -1.24 15.27 13.41
CA HIS A 34 0.13 15.06 13.90
C HIS A 34 0.37 13.60 14.35
N PHE A 35 -0.35 12.65 13.74
CA PHE A 35 -0.03 11.25 13.89
C PHE A 35 1.04 10.88 12.88
N ASP A 36 2.20 10.47 13.38
CA ASP A 36 3.35 10.09 12.59
C ASP A 36 3.65 8.60 12.77
N ALA A 37 4.01 7.93 11.68
CA ALA A 37 4.48 6.56 11.67
C ALA A 37 5.80 6.45 10.90
N LEU A 38 6.85 5.96 11.55
CA LEU A 38 8.12 5.61 10.93
C LEU A 38 8.25 4.08 10.92
N ARG A 39 8.27 3.49 9.72
CA ARG A 39 8.42 2.05 9.53
C ARG A 39 9.81 1.74 8.98
N LEU A 40 10.50 0.85 9.65
CA LEU A 40 11.80 0.32 9.26
C LEU A 40 11.66 -1.18 9.05
N ARG A 41 12.17 -1.69 7.93
CA ARG A 41 12.16 -3.12 7.59
C ARG A 41 13.54 -3.54 7.10
N ALA A 42 14.00 -4.69 7.55
CA ALA A 42 15.19 -5.36 7.06
C ALA A 42 14.92 -6.85 6.91
N GLY A 43 15.42 -7.46 5.85
CA GLY A 43 15.14 -8.86 5.54
C GLY A 43 16.21 -9.54 4.71
N ALA A 44 16.08 -10.86 4.62
CA ALA A 44 16.90 -11.71 3.79
C ALA A 44 15.98 -12.48 2.82
N LEU A 45 16.31 -12.41 1.55
CA LEU A 45 15.67 -13.17 0.48
C LEU A 45 16.58 -14.35 0.17
N PHE A 46 16.12 -15.54 0.47
CA PHE A 46 16.92 -16.79 0.34
C PHE A 46 16.63 -17.56 -0.95
N ASP A 47 15.63 -17.13 -1.73
CA ASP A 47 15.31 -17.64 -3.07
C ASP A 47 15.01 -16.42 -3.94
N TYR A 48 16.08 -15.80 -4.45
CA TYR A 48 16.00 -14.58 -5.24
C TYR A 48 16.47 -14.82 -6.67
N ALA A 49 15.55 -14.82 -7.62
CA ALA A 49 15.86 -14.84 -9.04
C ALA A 49 15.75 -13.46 -9.70
N SER A 50 14.87 -12.60 -9.20
CA SER A 50 14.67 -11.24 -9.69
C SER A 50 13.77 -10.44 -8.73
N PRO A 51 13.58 -9.12 -8.92
CA PRO A 51 12.56 -8.35 -8.20
C PRO A 51 11.12 -8.84 -8.39
N PHE A 52 10.89 -9.79 -9.29
CA PHE A 52 9.58 -10.41 -9.58
C PHE A 52 9.48 -11.87 -9.11
N ASP A 53 10.57 -12.45 -8.63
CA ASP A 53 10.61 -13.85 -8.19
C ASP A 53 11.59 -13.99 -7.03
N TYR A 54 11.02 -14.08 -5.81
CA TYR A 54 11.77 -14.25 -4.56
C TYR A 54 10.91 -14.77 -3.42
N ALA A 55 11.57 -15.38 -2.44
CA ALA A 55 11.03 -15.68 -1.12
C ALA A 55 12.01 -15.26 -0.04
N GLY A 56 11.51 -14.88 1.13
CA GLY A 56 12.37 -14.42 2.21
C GLY A 56 11.64 -14.16 3.51
N VAL A 57 12.39 -13.64 4.48
CA VAL A 57 11.88 -13.21 5.79
C VAL A 57 12.35 -11.79 6.06
N ALA A 58 11.53 -11.04 6.80
CA ALA A 58 11.87 -9.69 7.21
C ALA A 58 11.46 -9.43 8.66
N ALA A 59 12.28 -8.66 9.36
CA ALA A 59 11.91 -8.01 10.60
C ALA A 59 11.48 -6.58 10.29
N GLN A 60 10.44 -6.11 10.97
CA GLN A 60 9.92 -4.75 10.84
C GLN A 60 9.73 -4.13 12.21
N SER A 61 9.97 -2.85 12.32
CA SER A 61 9.59 -2.04 13.48
C SER A 61 8.87 -0.79 12.99
N THR A 62 7.67 -0.56 13.52
CA THR A 62 6.95 0.70 13.27
C THR A 62 6.91 1.50 14.55
N HIS A 63 7.37 2.74 14.48
CA HIS A 63 7.35 3.70 15.57
C HIS A 63 6.26 4.73 15.30
N TYR A 64 5.24 4.75 16.15
CA TYR A 64 4.11 5.68 16.08
C TYR A 64 4.27 6.80 17.11
N THR A 65 3.94 8.03 16.72
CA THR A 65 3.92 9.18 17.63
C THR A 65 2.72 10.08 17.36
N GLN A 66 2.14 10.65 18.41
CA GLN A 66 1.13 11.71 18.31
C GLN A 66 1.22 12.58 19.56
N GLY A 67 1.66 13.85 19.42
CA GLY A 67 1.94 14.69 20.57
C GLY A 67 2.98 14.07 21.50
N GLY A 68 2.62 13.87 22.77
CA GLY A 68 3.47 13.19 23.78
C GLY A 68 3.35 11.66 23.79
N TRP A 69 2.41 11.09 23.04
CA TRP A 69 2.20 9.65 22.97
C TRP A 69 3.18 8.96 22.02
N ARG A 70 3.61 7.76 22.38
CA ARG A 70 4.52 6.94 21.57
C ARG A 70 4.14 5.47 21.67
N ARG A 71 4.33 4.73 20.57
CA ARG A 71 4.11 3.28 20.54
C ARG A 71 5.01 2.61 19.50
N ASP A 72 5.63 1.50 19.90
CA ASP A 72 6.38 0.64 18.99
C ASP A 72 5.55 -0.61 18.65
N ALA A 73 5.67 -1.06 17.42
CA ALA A 73 5.03 -2.27 16.92
C ALA A 73 6.06 -3.10 16.13
N PRO A 74 6.85 -3.95 16.81
CA PRO A 74 7.74 -4.90 16.15
C PRO A 74 6.95 -6.01 15.48
N ALA A 75 7.45 -6.44 14.30
CA ALA A 75 6.83 -7.47 13.48
C ALA A 75 7.86 -8.41 12.85
N ALA A 76 7.43 -9.63 12.54
CA ALA A 76 8.17 -10.59 11.73
C ALA A 76 7.28 -11.02 10.57
N LEU A 77 7.85 -11.05 9.37
CA LEU A 77 7.15 -11.25 8.12
C LEU A 77 7.85 -12.33 7.28
N PHE A 78 7.06 -13.15 6.62
CA PHE A 78 7.46 -13.90 5.43
C PHE A 78 7.07 -13.06 4.22
N VAL A 79 7.98 -12.95 3.23
CA VAL A 79 7.75 -12.21 2.00
C VAL A 79 7.93 -13.14 0.81
N TRP A 80 7.00 -13.08 -0.13
CA TRP A 80 7.01 -13.90 -1.32
C TRP A 80 6.49 -13.15 -2.53
N ARG A 81 7.19 -13.26 -3.65
CA ARG A 81 6.77 -12.74 -4.93
C ARG A 81 7.10 -13.74 -6.03
N LYS A 82 6.11 -14.10 -6.81
CA LYS A 82 6.27 -14.91 -8.01
C LYS A 82 5.32 -14.42 -9.08
N GLN A 83 5.81 -13.51 -9.92
CA GLN A 83 5.04 -12.87 -10.98
C GLN A 83 5.75 -12.96 -12.32
N ASN A 84 4.97 -13.14 -13.36
CA ASN A 84 5.45 -12.94 -14.72
C ASN A 84 5.78 -11.46 -14.94
N ARG A 85 6.99 -11.14 -15.39
CA ARG A 85 7.48 -9.76 -15.55
C ARG A 85 6.69 -8.92 -16.56
N GLU A 86 6.13 -9.56 -17.59
CA GLU A 86 5.44 -8.88 -18.69
C GLU A 86 3.97 -8.66 -18.38
N THR A 87 3.30 -9.70 -17.91
CA THR A 87 1.86 -9.68 -17.67
C THR A 87 1.48 -9.28 -16.24
N LEU A 88 2.45 -9.34 -15.32
CA LEU A 88 2.27 -9.22 -13.86
C LEU A 88 1.30 -10.25 -13.28
N ALA A 89 0.99 -11.31 -14.05
CA ALA A 89 0.23 -12.45 -13.53
C ALA A 89 1.09 -13.23 -12.53
N GLY A 90 0.47 -13.73 -11.47
CA GLY A 90 1.15 -14.44 -10.39
C GLY A 90 0.78 -13.91 -9.02
N THR A 91 1.65 -14.14 -8.04
CA THR A 91 1.38 -13.83 -6.62
C THR A 91 2.41 -12.88 -6.06
N ILE A 92 1.95 -11.89 -5.31
CA ILE A 92 2.74 -11.14 -4.32
C ILE A 92 2.09 -11.43 -2.97
N ALA A 93 2.88 -11.77 -1.97
CA ALA A 93 2.37 -11.97 -0.63
C ALA A 93 3.41 -11.57 0.42
N GLU A 94 2.94 -10.94 1.46
CA GLU A 94 3.64 -10.88 2.74
C GLU A 94 2.67 -11.27 3.84
N ALA A 95 3.14 -12.02 4.81
CA ALA A 95 2.32 -12.46 5.95
C ALA A 95 3.18 -12.59 7.19
N GLY A 96 2.66 -12.16 8.31
CA GLY A 96 3.42 -12.21 9.55
C GLY A 96 2.61 -11.82 10.77
N VAL A 97 3.33 -11.51 11.81
CA VAL A 97 2.75 -11.12 13.10
C VAL A 97 3.38 -9.82 13.58
N VAL A 98 2.56 -8.96 14.14
CA VAL A 98 2.98 -7.72 14.81
C VAL A 98 2.58 -7.78 16.29
N ARG A 99 3.40 -7.25 17.15
CA ARG A 99 3.10 -7.08 18.58
C ARG A 99 2.86 -5.60 18.88
N VAL A 100 1.67 -5.29 19.39
CA VAL A 100 1.30 -3.93 19.79
C VAL A 100 0.49 -3.98 21.08
N ASN A 101 0.80 -3.12 22.03
CA ASN A 101 0.14 -3.02 23.33
C ASN A 101 -0.07 -4.38 24.03
N GLY A 102 0.98 -5.23 24.03
CA GLY A 102 0.95 -6.56 24.65
C GLY A 102 0.15 -7.63 23.90
N ARG A 103 -0.48 -7.30 22.77
CA ARG A 103 -1.25 -8.24 21.94
C ARG A 103 -0.52 -8.53 20.63
N THR A 104 -0.66 -9.76 20.15
CA THR A 104 -0.16 -10.19 18.84
C THR A 104 -1.30 -10.15 17.85
N ARG A 105 -1.04 -9.61 16.66
CA ARG A 105 -1.99 -9.52 15.52
C ARG A 105 -1.36 -10.07 14.27
N LEU A 106 -2.18 -10.63 13.39
CA LEU A 106 -1.76 -10.96 12.02
C LEU A 106 -1.66 -9.67 11.21
N ILE A 107 -0.62 -9.57 10.40
CA ILE A 107 -0.43 -8.52 9.40
C ILE A 107 0.06 -9.12 8.10
N GLY A 108 -0.18 -8.41 7.03
CA GLY A 108 0.32 -8.77 5.70
C GLY A 108 -0.67 -8.41 4.62
N ASP A 109 -0.23 -8.58 3.39
CA ASP A 109 -1.06 -8.47 2.20
C ASP A 109 -0.72 -9.58 1.20
N ALA A 110 -1.70 -9.96 0.40
CA ALA A 110 -1.52 -10.89 -0.69
C ALA A 110 -2.37 -10.46 -1.88
N THR A 111 -1.78 -10.53 -3.06
CA THR A 111 -2.48 -10.32 -4.32
C THR A 111 -2.16 -11.48 -5.26
N TRP A 112 -3.19 -12.15 -5.73
CA TRP A 112 -3.09 -13.14 -6.79
C TRP A 112 -3.69 -12.56 -8.07
N SER A 113 -2.84 -12.31 -9.07
CA SER A 113 -3.19 -11.69 -10.33
C SER A 113 -3.28 -12.74 -11.44
N LEU A 114 -4.40 -12.76 -12.13
CA LEU A 114 -4.69 -13.61 -13.27
C LEU A 114 -4.88 -12.77 -14.52
N ARG A 115 -4.47 -13.30 -15.67
CA ARG A 115 -4.68 -12.70 -17.00
C ARG A 115 -5.39 -13.69 -17.91
N PRO A 116 -6.71 -13.90 -17.74
CA PRO A 116 -7.46 -14.87 -18.54
C PRO A 116 -7.52 -14.48 -20.03
N SER A 117 -7.28 -13.23 -20.36
CA SER A 117 -7.08 -12.77 -21.73
C SER A 117 -6.17 -11.53 -21.78
N ALA A 118 -5.71 -11.16 -22.98
CA ALA A 118 -4.93 -9.93 -23.19
C ALA A 118 -5.69 -8.64 -22.77
N ARG A 119 -7.02 -8.70 -22.68
CA ARG A 119 -7.88 -7.56 -22.32
C ARG A 119 -8.51 -7.66 -20.95
N THR A 120 -8.28 -8.74 -20.20
CA THR A 120 -8.93 -8.93 -18.90
C THR A 120 -7.90 -9.33 -17.86
N GLY A 121 -7.88 -8.60 -16.76
CA GLY A 121 -7.16 -8.93 -15.54
C GLY A 121 -8.15 -9.20 -14.40
N ILE A 122 -7.82 -10.14 -13.55
CA ILE A 122 -8.56 -10.42 -12.32
C ILE A 122 -7.52 -10.47 -11.20
N GLU A 123 -7.79 -9.79 -10.10
CA GLU A 123 -6.95 -9.84 -8.91
C GLU A 123 -7.81 -10.22 -7.71
N ILE A 124 -7.35 -11.23 -6.98
CA ILE A 124 -7.87 -11.56 -5.65
C ILE A 124 -6.89 -10.98 -4.65
N LEU A 125 -7.39 -10.17 -3.73
CA LEU A 125 -6.57 -9.49 -2.74
C LEU A 125 -7.06 -9.81 -1.32
N ALA A 126 -6.10 -10.02 -0.44
CA ALA A 126 -6.32 -10.17 0.99
C ALA A 126 -5.32 -9.29 1.73
N ALA A 127 -5.77 -8.61 2.78
CA ALA A 127 -4.89 -7.80 3.62
C ALA A 127 -5.29 -7.93 5.08
N ALA A 128 -4.35 -7.79 5.98
CA ALA A 128 -4.57 -7.65 7.41
C ALA A 128 -3.56 -6.65 7.97
N ASP A 129 -4.01 -5.69 8.77
CA ASP A 129 -3.11 -4.71 9.39
C ASP A 129 -3.72 -4.12 10.67
N LEU A 130 -2.91 -3.39 11.41
CA LEU A 130 -3.36 -2.55 12.52
C LEU A 130 -4.16 -1.36 11.99
N VAL A 131 -5.09 -0.88 12.79
CA VAL A 131 -5.72 0.41 12.54
C VAL A 131 -4.81 1.50 13.13
N GLU A 132 -4.21 2.32 12.25
CA GLU A 132 -3.16 3.28 12.60
C GLU A 132 -3.76 4.61 13.11
N THR A 133 -4.30 4.58 14.32
CA THR A 133 -4.65 5.74 15.13
C THR A 133 -4.23 5.47 16.58
N GLN A 134 -4.01 6.51 17.38
CA GLN A 134 -3.60 6.34 18.78
C GLN A 134 -4.55 5.40 19.53
N ARG A 135 -5.87 5.68 19.52
CA ARG A 135 -6.87 4.89 20.26
C ARG A 135 -6.99 3.46 19.77
N ALA A 136 -6.90 3.23 18.47
CA ALA A 136 -6.96 1.89 17.92
C ALA A 136 -5.72 1.08 18.29
N LEU A 137 -4.53 1.67 18.26
CA LEU A 137 -3.28 1.03 18.67
C LEU A 137 -3.26 0.72 20.17
N GLU A 138 -3.83 1.58 21.01
CA GLU A 138 -4.01 1.32 22.44
C GLU A 138 -4.93 0.11 22.72
N ARG A 139 -5.92 -0.10 21.85
CA ARG A 139 -6.83 -1.28 21.90
C ARG A 139 -6.27 -2.48 21.14
N ALA A 140 -5.16 -2.31 20.40
CA ALA A 140 -4.64 -3.26 19.44
C ALA A 140 -5.72 -3.67 18.41
N THR A 141 -6.51 -2.71 17.93
CA THR A 141 -7.52 -2.92 16.90
C THR A 141 -6.81 -3.19 15.57
N ALA A 142 -7.22 -4.26 14.91
CA ALA A 142 -6.73 -4.66 13.60
C ALA A 142 -7.90 -4.92 12.67
N HIS A 143 -7.64 -4.99 11.38
CA HIS A 143 -8.63 -5.34 10.39
C HIS A 143 -8.10 -6.40 9.43
N SER A 144 -9.02 -7.07 8.75
CA SER A 144 -8.75 -7.93 7.60
C SER A 144 -9.66 -7.53 6.44
N LEU A 145 -9.14 -7.56 5.23
CA LEU A 145 -9.85 -7.24 3.98
C LEU A 145 -9.70 -8.41 3.02
N LEU A 146 -10.79 -8.81 2.39
CA LEU A 146 -10.80 -9.71 1.23
C LEU A 146 -11.52 -8.99 0.08
N GLY A 147 -10.96 -9.04 -1.12
CA GLY A 147 -11.53 -8.35 -2.26
C GLY A 147 -11.21 -9.01 -3.59
N VAL A 148 -11.99 -8.64 -4.59
CA VAL A 148 -11.79 -9.03 -5.99
C VAL A 148 -11.81 -7.77 -6.84
N SER A 149 -10.80 -7.63 -7.69
CA SER A 149 -10.70 -6.57 -8.70
C SER A 149 -10.76 -7.19 -10.09
N VAL A 150 -11.50 -6.55 -10.98
CA VAL A 150 -11.58 -6.93 -12.39
C VAL A 150 -11.19 -5.72 -13.23
N GLU A 151 -10.20 -5.91 -14.08
CA GLU A 151 -9.78 -4.97 -15.10
C GLU A 151 -10.25 -5.45 -16.47
N ARG A 152 -10.84 -4.56 -17.24
CA ARG A 152 -11.28 -4.84 -18.61
C ARG A 152 -10.90 -3.71 -19.56
N GLN A 153 -10.11 -4.02 -20.57
CA GLN A 153 -9.87 -3.11 -21.68
C GLN A 153 -11.11 -3.11 -22.60
N LEU A 154 -11.85 -2.03 -22.58
CA LEU A 154 -13.09 -1.85 -23.35
C LEU A 154 -12.79 -1.50 -24.79
N THR A 155 -11.80 -0.59 -25.01
CA THR A 155 -11.27 -0.21 -26.31
C THR A 155 -9.74 -0.15 -26.24
N PRO A 156 -9.01 0.02 -27.35
CA PRO A 156 -7.55 0.18 -27.29
C PRO A 156 -7.06 1.33 -26.39
N ARG A 157 -7.93 2.30 -26.09
CA ARG A 157 -7.60 3.48 -25.26
C ARG A 157 -8.38 3.57 -23.96
N LEU A 158 -9.43 2.77 -23.76
CA LEU A 158 -10.28 2.83 -22.57
C LEU A 158 -10.23 1.53 -21.79
N THR A 159 -9.86 1.62 -20.53
CA THR A 159 -9.87 0.51 -19.56
C THR A 159 -10.77 0.86 -18.39
N ALA A 160 -11.62 -0.07 -17.99
CA ALA A 160 -12.40 -0.01 -16.75
C ALA A 160 -11.83 -0.99 -15.72
N VAL A 161 -11.79 -0.54 -14.47
CA VAL A 161 -11.41 -1.36 -13.32
C VAL A 161 -12.50 -1.24 -12.27
N GLY A 162 -12.97 -2.37 -11.75
CA GLY A 162 -13.91 -2.43 -10.65
C GLY A 162 -13.35 -3.30 -9.53
N LEU A 163 -13.57 -2.92 -8.27
CA LEU A 163 -13.21 -3.70 -7.09
C LEU A 163 -14.39 -3.76 -6.14
N ALA A 164 -14.66 -4.96 -5.63
CA ALA A 164 -15.53 -5.19 -4.48
C ALA A 164 -14.71 -5.86 -3.37
N GLY A 165 -14.91 -5.42 -2.12
CA GLY A 165 -14.18 -5.95 -0.97
C GLY A 165 -15.00 -5.91 0.30
N TYR A 166 -14.69 -6.84 1.21
CA TYR A 166 -15.27 -6.93 2.54
C TYR A 166 -14.14 -6.81 3.58
N GLN A 167 -14.33 -5.92 4.53
CA GLN A 167 -13.38 -5.65 5.60
C GLN A 167 -14.04 -5.94 6.95
N ARG A 168 -13.33 -6.62 7.82
CA ARG A 168 -13.75 -6.92 9.19
C ARG A 168 -12.70 -6.43 10.18
N PHE A 169 -13.16 -5.80 11.24
CA PHE A 169 -12.34 -5.29 12.33
C PHE A 169 -12.41 -6.21 13.57
N THR A 170 -11.38 -6.17 14.39
CA THR A 170 -11.32 -7.00 15.62
C THR A 170 -12.23 -6.49 16.73
N ASP A 171 -12.81 -5.33 16.63
CA ASP A 171 -13.84 -4.78 17.52
C ASP A 171 -15.28 -5.17 17.10
N GLY A 172 -15.42 -5.93 16.00
CA GLY A 172 -16.68 -6.44 15.49
C GLY A 172 -17.29 -5.60 14.38
N ASN A 173 -16.71 -4.45 14.03
CA ASN A 173 -17.17 -3.65 12.91
C ASN A 173 -16.84 -4.31 11.56
N GLU A 174 -17.62 -3.99 10.55
CA GLU A 174 -17.49 -4.51 9.19
C GLU A 174 -17.68 -3.40 8.18
N ARG A 175 -17.05 -3.53 7.00
CA ARG A 175 -17.23 -2.60 5.88
C ARG A 175 -17.31 -3.31 4.56
N VAL A 176 -18.21 -2.86 3.69
CA VAL A 176 -18.25 -3.24 2.28
C VAL A 176 -17.63 -2.12 1.45
N HIS A 177 -16.67 -2.46 0.62
CA HIS A 177 -15.96 -1.53 -0.24
C HIS A 177 -16.32 -1.75 -1.70
N LEU A 178 -16.61 -0.66 -2.41
CA LEU A 178 -16.72 -0.62 -3.86
C LEU A 178 -15.76 0.45 -4.40
N ARG A 179 -14.98 0.10 -5.42
CA ARG A 179 -14.11 1.06 -6.12
C ARG A 179 -14.27 0.88 -7.62
N GLY A 180 -14.21 2.00 -8.32
CA GLY A 180 -14.25 2.03 -9.78
C GLY A 180 -13.16 2.95 -10.32
N ARG A 181 -12.59 2.61 -11.48
CA ARG A 181 -11.67 3.48 -12.20
C ARG A 181 -11.88 3.32 -13.69
N LEU A 182 -12.05 4.45 -14.38
CA LEU A 182 -11.96 4.52 -15.83
C LEU A 182 -10.63 5.19 -16.22
N ILE A 183 -9.90 4.58 -17.12
CA ILE A 183 -8.59 5.02 -17.57
C ILE A 183 -8.66 5.23 -19.08
N TRP A 184 -8.50 6.48 -19.52
CA TRP A 184 -8.46 6.83 -20.93
C TRP A 184 -7.04 7.25 -21.31
N MET A 185 -6.40 6.47 -22.17
CA MET A 185 -5.07 6.77 -22.72
C MET A 185 -5.16 7.96 -23.65
N LEU A 186 -4.58 9.09 -23.24
CA LEU A 186 -4.51 10.33 -24.01
C LEU A 186 -3.34 10.28 -25.01
N ILE A 187 -2.14 10.00 -24.48
CA ILE A 187 -0.89 9.96 -25.26
C ILE A 187 -0.17 8.65 -24.90
N PRO A 188 -0.42 7.56 -25.66
CA PRO A 188 0.15 6.24 -25.36
C PRO A 188 1.68 6.24 -25.33
N GLU A 189 2.35 6.98 -26.20
CA GLU A 189 3.82 7.06 -26.32
C GLU A 189 4.47 7.70 -25.08
N GLN A 190 3.73 8.53 -24.36
CA GLN A 190 4.14 9.14 -23.10
C GLN A 190 3.59 8.39 -21.88
N GLY A 191 2.71 7.40 -22.10
CA GLY A 191 2.00 6.71 -21.02
C GLY A 191 1.05 7.63 -20.23
N LEU A 192 0.58 8.74 -20.87
CA LEU A 192 -0.31 9.72 -20.25
C LEU A 192 -1.77 9.29 -20.39
N SER A 193 -2.51 9.29 -19.30
CA SER A 193 -3.93 8.96 -19.25
C SER A 193 -4.73 9.96 -18.43
N ALA A 194 -6.00 10.17 -18.80
CA ALA A 194 -7.01 10.74 -17.93
C ALA A 194 -7.68 9.62 -17.13
N GLN A 195 -8.03 9.90 -15.89
CA GLN A 195 -8.66 8.94 -15.01
C GLN A 195 -9.86 9.54 -14.29
N LEU A 196 -10.92 8.75 -14.18
CA LEU A 196 -12.02 8.97 -13.24
C LEU A 196 -11.93 7.87 -12.19
N ARG A 197 -11.89 8.23 -10.91
CA ARG A 197 -11.80 7.34 -9.76
C ARG A 197 -13.07 7.48 -8.93
N LEU A 198 -13.63 6.35 -8.51
CA LEU A 198 -14.79 6.25 -7.64
C LEU A 198 -14.42 5.38 -6.45
N ARG A 199 -14.82 5.77 -5.25
CA ARG A 199 -14.65 5.01 -4.02
C ARG A 199 -15.90 5.16 -3.17
N GLN A 200 -16.40 4.05 -2.68
CA GLN A 200 -17.51 4.00 -1.74
C GLN A 200 -17.24 2.92 -0.71
N TYR A 201 -17.66 3.15 0.52
CA TYR A 201 -17.82 2.09 1.51
C TYR A 201 -18.97 2.40 2.47
N GLU A 202 -19.50 1.36 3.09
CA GLU A 202 -20.53 1.39 4.11
C GLU A 202 -20.05 0.59 5.32
N SER A 203 -20.24 1.13 6.53
CA SER A 203 -19.85 0.51 7.80
C SER A 203 -21.06 -0.10 8.49
N GLY A 204 -20.88 -1.32 9.06
CA GLY A 204 -21.96 -2.05 9.72
C GLY A 204 -22.26 -1.55 11.14
N GLN A 205 -21.25 -1.06 11.86
CA GLN A 205 -21.41 -0.46 13.19
C GLN A 205 -21.12 1.04 13.12
N LEU A 206 -21.93 1.87 13.77
CA LEU A 206 -21.78 3.32 13.77
C LEU A 206 -20.85 3.79 14.89
N ASP A 207 -20.90 3.16 16.06
CA ASP A 207 -20.07 3.52 17.21
C ASP A 207 -18.90 2.55 17.40
N VAL A 208 -17.70 3.06 17.15
CA VAL A 208 -16.43 2.36 17.41
C VAL A 208 -15.68 3.02 18.58
N GLY A 209 -16.37 3.86 19.39
CA GLY A 209 -15.80 4.57 20.53
C GLY A 209 -14.72 5.56 20.13
N GLY A 210 -14.84 6.19 18.96
CA GLY A 210 -13.88 7.15 18.40
C GLY A 210 -12.49 6.57 18.17
N ALA A 211 -12.38 5.25 17.96
CA ALA A 211 -11.09 4.60 17.76
C ALA A 211 -10.49 4.90 16.38
N TYR A 212 -11.33 5.09 15.39
CA TYR A 212 -10.94 5.40 14.01
C TYR A 212 -12.11 6.01 13.26
N PHE A 213 -11.83 6.61 12.11
CA PHE A 213 -12.85 7.17 11.22
C PHE A 213 -13.82 6.09 10.74
N ASN A 214 -15.11 6.25 11.04
CA ASN A 214 -16.12 5.23 10.82
C ASN A 214 -17.49 5.83 10.45
N PRO A 215 -17.62 6.45 9.27
CA PRO A 215 -18.91 6.92 8.79
C PRO A 215 -19.84 5.75 8.45
N GLU A 216 -21.14 5.97 8.51
CA GLU A 216 -22.13 5.01 7.99
C GLU A 216 -21.90 4.78 6.50
N ARG A 217 -21.74 5.88 5.75
CA ARG A 217 -21.51 5.87 4.31
C ARG A 217 -20.45 6.87 3.90
N TYR A 218 -19.52 6.41 3.08
CA TYR A 218 -18.51 7.24 2.46
C TYR A 218 -18.56 7.10 0.94
N ARG A 219 -18.50 8.22 0.23
CA ARG A 219 -18.41 8.27 -1.23
C ARG A 219 -17.40 9.32 -1.65
N GLU A 220 -16.60 8.97 -2.64
CA GLU A 220 -15.60 9.86 -3.22
C GLU A 220 -15.56 9.66 -4.75
N TRP A 221 -15.42 10.75 -5.46
CA TRP A 221 -15.06 10.73 -6.86
C TRP A 221 -13.95 11.73 -7.15
N GLN A 222 -13.03 11.37 -8.02
CA GLN A 222 -11.90 12.18 -8.41
C GLN A 222 -11.67 12.05 -9.92
N ALA A 223 -11.37 13.18 -10.57
CA ALA A 223 -10.88 13.21 -11.94
C ALA A 223 -9.43 13.70 -11.94
N GLY A 224 -8.59 13.13 -12.80
CA GLY A 224 -7.19 13.50 -12.81
C GLY A 224 -6.42 12.96 -14.01
N LEU A 225 -5.12 13.20 -13.95
CA LEU A 225 -4.15 12.72 -14.95
C LEU A 225 -3.18 11.76 -14.27
N ALA A 226 -2.76 10.75 -14.99
CA ALA A 226 -1.68 9.86 -14.57
C ALA A 226 -0.74 9.57 -15.72
N MET A 227 0.52 9.39 -15.40
CA MET A 227 1.57 9.06 -16.35
C MET A 227 2.34 7.83 -15.86
N ARG A 228 2.69 6.92 -16.77
CA ARG A 228 3.63 5.84 -16.49
C ARG A 228 4.57 5.67 -17.68
N LYS A 229 5.85 6.00 -17.47
CA LYS A 229 6.85 6.00 -18.53
C LYS A 229 8.10 5.24 -18.11
N ARG A 230 8.60 4.40 -19.01
CA ARG A 230 9.93 3.79 -18.89
C ARG A 230 10.98 4.71 -19.50
N SER A 231 12.07 4.95 -18.79
CA SER A 231 13.25 5.65 -19.25
C SER A 231 14.48 4.88 -18.84
N GLY A 232 15.14 4.22 -19.78
CA GLY A 232 16.25 3.31 -19.51
C GLY A 232 15.84 2.16 -18.57
N ARG A 233 16.52 2.07 -17.44
CA ARG A 233 16.27 1.04 -16.41
C ARG A 233 15.19 1.45 -15.40
N TRP A 234 14.62 2.65 -15.52
CA TRP A 234 13.67 3.22 -14.59
C TRP A 234 12.26 3.24 -15.17
N VAL A 235 11.28 2.96 -14.33
CA VAL A 235 9.87 3.20 -14.58
C VAL A 235 9.42 4.32 -13.64
N TRP A 236 8.99 5.41 -14.22
CA TRP A 236 8.43 6.57 -13.53
C TRP A 236 6.91 6.50 -13.62
N SER A 237 6.23 6.72 -12.54
CA SER A 237 4.79 6.86 -12.53
C SER A 237 4.38 7.99 -11.60
N GLY A 238 3.29 8.67 -11.96
CA GLY A 238 2.73 9.72 -11.13
C GLY A 238 1.26 9.91 -11.45
N ALA A 239 0.51 10.47 -10.51
CA ALA A 239 -0.88 10.83 -10.67
C ALA A 239 -1.19 12.11 -9.89
N LEU A 240 -2.04 12.94 -10.49
CA LEU A 240 -2.67 14.09 -9.84
C LEU A 240 -4.17 13.97 -10.09
N ALA A 241 -4.97 14.02 -9.05
CA ALA A 241 -6.41 13.97 -9.16
C ALA A 241 -7.05 14.88 -8.12
N ALA A 242 -8.18 15.49 -8.49
CA ALA A 242 -9.00 16.30 -7.61
C ALA A 242 -10.46 15.89 -7.74
N GLY A 243 -11.23 16.08 -6.71
CA GLY A 243 -12.63 15.68 -6.69
C GLY A 243 -13.36 16.13 -5.46
N ARG A 244 -14.35 15.37 -5.12
CA ARG A 244 -15.18 15.58 -3.92
C ARG A 244 -15.45 14.27 -3.22
N GLU A 245 -15.60 14.36 -1.92
CA GLU A 245 -16.10 13.28 -1.06
C GLU A 245 -17.35 13.73 -0.34
N GLN A 246 -18.15 12.78 0.05
CA GLN A 246 -19.33 12.95 0.88
C GLN A 246 -19.29 11.91 2.00
N ILE A 247 -19.48 12.39 3.22
CA ILE A 247 -19.51 11.61 4.45
C ILE A 247 -20.93 11.67 4.98
N ASP A 248 -21.57 10.51 5.06
CA ASP A 248 -22.96 10.39 5.50
C ASP A 248 -23.90 11.34 4.76
N SER A 249 -24.55 12.27 5.47
CA SER A 249 -25.43 13.30 4.93
C SER A 249 -24.78 14.68 4.89
N GLU A 250 -23.47 14.79 5.18
CA GLU A 250 -22.77 16.09 5.22
C GLU A 250 -22.54 16.63 3.81
N ASP A 251 -22.30 17.95 3.74
CA ASP A 251 -21.92 18.61 2.49
C ASP A 251 -20.60 18.07 1.96
N GLY A 252 -20.53 17.91 0.63
CA GLY A 252 -19.36 17.33 -0.02
C GLY A 252 -18.13 18.22 0.11
N GLN A 253 -17.01 17.63 0.55
CA GLN A 253 -15.71 18.29 0.70
C GLN A 253 -14.81 18.05 -0.51
N ALA A 254 -13.85 18.97 -0.76
CA ALA A 254 -12.91 18.85 -1.85
C ALA A 254 -11.77 17.88 -1.49
N THR A 255 -11.44 16.99 -2.42
CA THR A 255 -10.33 16.05 -2.27
C THR A 255 -9.21 16.33 -3.28
N LEU A 256 -7.99 15.97 -2.90
CA LEU A 256 -6.79 16.06 -3.73
C LEU A 256 -5.90 14.84 -3.52
N LEU A 257 -5.42 14.26 -4.61
CA LEU A 257 -4.44 13.18 -4.61
C LEU A 257 -3.23 13.59 -5.45
N ALA A 258 -2.04 13.40 -4.91
CA ALA A 258 -0.78 13.48 -5.65
C ALA A 258 0.07 12.25 -5.30
N GLU A 259 0.53 11.53 -6.31
CA GLU A 259 1.36 10.32 -6.14
C GLU A 259 2.52 10.37 -7.13
N VAL A 260 3.69 9.93 -6.67
CA VAL A 260 4.86 9.69 -7.51
C VAL A 260 5.57 8.43 -7.07
N ARG A 261 6.05 7.64 -8.04
CA ARG A 261 6.83 6.43 -7.82
C ARG A 261 7.92 6.33 -8.89
N ALA A 262 9.12 5.99 -8.46
CA ALA A 262 10.23 5.63 -9.32
C ALA A 262 10.69 4.22 -8.94
N GLU A 263 10.82 3.35 -9.92
CA GLU A 263 11.25 1.96 -9.72
C GLU A 263 12.28 1.61 -10.79
N GLY A 264 13.40 1.06 -10.38
CA GLY A 264 14.45 0.73 -11.32
C GLY A 264 15.65 0.04 -10.71
N THR A 265 16.69 -0.13 -11.52
CA THR A 265 17.94 -0.77 -11.09
C THR A 265 19.04 0.27 -11.00
N LEU A 266 19.68 0.34 -9.83
CA LEU A 266 20.86 1.15 -9.57
C LEU A 266 22.10 0.25 -9.72
N GLY A 267 23.10 0.74 -10.46
CA GLY A 267 24.27 -0.07 -10.78
C GLY A 267 23.93 -1.29 -11.66
N ARG A 268 24.43 -2.46 -11.29
CA ARG A 268 24.19 -3.72 -12.04
C ARG A 268 22.89 -4.38 -11.63
N ASP A 269 22.64 -4.58 -10.34
CA ASP A 269 21.63 -5.51 -9.85
C ASP A 269 20.80 -4.99 -8.66
N THR A 270 21.17 -3.84 -8.07
CA THR A 270 20.42 -3.28 -6.94
C THR A 270 19.09 -2.73 -7.42
N HIS A 271 17.98 -3.34 -6.97
CA HIS A 271 16.64 -2.85 -7.25
C HIS A 271 16.23 -1.79 -6.23
N LEU A 272 15.73 -0.65 -6.72
CA LEU A 272 15.32 0.47 -5.90
C LEU A 272 13.90 0.90 -6.25
N VAL A 273 13.11 1.15 -5.21
CA VAL A 273 11.77 1.73 -5.32
C VAL A 273 11.70 2.95 -4.42
N LEU A 274 11.31 4.06 -4.99
CA LEU A 274 11.03 5.32 -4.30
C LEU A 274 9.55 5.63 -4.48
N HIS A 275 8.87 6.07 -3.44
CA HIS A 275 7.50 6.55 -3.57
C HIS A 275 7.24 7.73 -2.63
N ALA A 276 6.34 8.60 -3.06
CA ALA A 276 5.76 9.63 -2.23
C ALA A 276 4.30 9.85 -2.61
N SER A 277 3.47 10.13 -1.64
CA SER A 277 2.06 10.44 -1.84
C SER A 277 1.58 11.53 -0.90
N TYR A 278 0.61 12.28 -1.36
CA TYR A 278 -0.17 13.22 -0.59
C TYR A 278 -1.65 13.00 -0.92
N ASN A 279 -2.46 12.91 0.10
CA ASN A 279 -3.90 12.76 -0.06
C ASN A 279 -4.60 13.71 0.92
N ARG A 280 -5.50 14.53 0.39
CA ARG A 280 -6.45 15.32 1.16
C ARG A 280 -7.82 14.72 0.97
N SER A 281 -8.27 13.97 1.97
CA SER A 281 -9.56 13.27 1.99
C SER A 281 -9.85 12.90 3.42
N ALA A 282 -11.07 13.11 3.89
CA ALA A 282 -11.51 12.75 5.24
C ALA A 282 -11.58 11.22 5.49
N GLY A 283 -11.12 10.41 4.55
CA GLY A 283 -11.16 8.94 4.67
C GLY A 283 -10.44 8.33 5.88
N PHE A 284 -9.84 9.15 6.75
CA PHE A 284 -9.16 8.68 7.96
C PHE A 284 -9.53 9.47 9.23
N ALA A 285 -10.04 10.71 9.13
CA ALA A 285 -10.47 11.50 10.27
C ALA A 285 -11.69 12.36 9.93
N ALA A 286 -12.49 12.67 10.93
CA ALA A 286 -13.71 13.48 10.81
C ALA A 286 -13.45 15.01 10.72
N ALA A 287 -12.17 15.42 10.62
CA ALA A 287 -11.82 16.84 10.61
C ALA A 287 -11.87 17.44 9.20
N ASP A 288 -12.44 18.65 9.09
CA ASP A 288 -12.35 19.44 7.87
C ASP A 288 -10.90 19.64 7.43
N GLY A 289 -10.62 19.32 6.17
CA GLY A 289 -9.29 19.51 5.60
C GLY A 289 -8.23 18.48 6.03
N TYR A 290 -8.65 17.31 6.50
CA TYR A 290 -7.73 16.22 6.80
C TYR A 290 -6.86 15.86 5.58
N TRP A 291 -5.59 15.61 5.84
CA TRP A 291 -4.63 15.15 4.85
C TRP A 291 -3.66 14.15 5.47
N TYR A 292 -3.12 13.27 4.65
CA TYR A 292 -1.96 12.45 5.00
C TYR A 292 -0.96 12.41 3.86
N ARG A 293 0.29 12.21 4.20
CA ARG A 293 1.41 12.07 3.28
C ARG A 293 2.27 10.88 3.66
N THR A 294 2.81 10.22 2.67
CA THR A 294 3.74 9.10 2.85
C THR A 294 4.94 9.30 1.95
N VAL A 295 6.12 8.96 2.44
CA VAL A 295 7.35 8.84 1.65
C VAL A 295 8.01 7.53 2.01
N GLY A 296 8.62 6.85 1.03
CA GLY A 296 9.29 5.59 1.29
C GLY A 296 10.33 5.22 0.26
N ILE A 297 11.26 4.41 0.70
CA ILE A 297 12.37 3.84 -0.07
C ILE A 297 12.46 2.36 0.25
N MET A 298 12.49 1.51 -0.77
CA MET A 298 12.78 0.09 -0.66
C MET A 298 13.98 -0.25 -1.55
N VAL A 299 14.89 -1.06 -1.04
CA VAL A 299 16.07 -1.53 -1.76
C VAL A 299 16.17 -3.05 -1.64
N ILE A 300 16.51 -3.71 -2.75
CA ILE A 300 16.90 -5.13 -2.78
C ILE A 300 18.30 -5.18 -3.37
N VAL A 301 19.23 -5.78 -2.63
CA VAL A 301 20.64 -5.92 -3.00
C VAL A 301 20.97 -7.39 -3.10
N PRO A 302 21.11 -7.96 -4.30
CA PRO A 302 21.58 -9.33 -4.51
C PRO A 302 23.08 -9.48 -4.16
N PHE A 303 23.51 -10.64 -3.69
CA PHE A 303 24.91 -10.97 -3.38
C PHE A 303 25.18 -12.46 -3.48
#